data_0a147f857171bd04f09bbd561a69e7c5
#
_entry.id   0a147f857171bd04f09bbd561a69e7c5
#
_cell.length_a   1.000
_cell.length_b   1.000
_cell.length_c   1.000
_cell.angle_alpha   90.00
_cell.angle_beta   90.00
_cell.angle_gamma   90.00
#
_symmetry.space_group_name_H-M   'P 1'
#
loop_
_entity.id
_entity.type
_entity.pdbx_description
1 polymer ?
#
loop_
_entity_poly.entity_id
_entity_poly.type
_entity_poly.pdbx_seq_one_letter_code
_entity_poly.pdbx_strand_id
1 'polypeptide(L)'
;MRTNFNPKNNPRVIIIQKLYGKFYNEDNDLDFPKHRFKKFIKDIVLGTIERNELIRTELDSKLGEEFVFENLDKVFQTILKAATYEFLYKPNLSINIIIKEYLDSSNFFLEDAQTKYLNALLDNIGKKLRTTNAWIWINKKIFFKIIKKE
;
A
#
# COMPACT_ATOMS: atom_id res chain seq x y z
N MET A 1 8.09 6.00 -22.58
CA MET A 1 7.05 6.91 -23.11
C MET A 1 5.70 6.45 -22.60
N ARG A 2 5.02 7.31 -21.87
CA ARG A 2 3.78 6.94 -21.18
C ARG A 2 2.57 7.39 -21.99
N THR A 3 2.40 6.77 -23.12
CA THR A 3 1.25 7.01 -23.95
C THR A 3 0.05 6.27 -23.38
N ASN A 4 -1.08 6.92 -23.29
CA ASN A 4 -2.39 6.35 -22.94
C ASN A 4 -2.62 5.98 -21.46
N PHE A 5 -1.80 6.49 -20.53
CA PHE A 5 -2.09 6.28 -19.13
C PHE A 5 -3.02 7.38 -18.60
N ASN A 6 -4.24 6.98 -18.24
CA ASN A 6 -5.20 7.87 -17.61
C ASN A 6 -5.18 7.62 -16.09
N PRO A 7 -4.69 8.59 -15.29
CA PRO A 7 -4.63 8.40 -13.83
C PRO A 7 -5.98 8.10 -13.19
N LYS A 8 -7.06 8.60 -13.79
CA LYS A 8 -8.42 8.33 -13.29
C LYS A 8 -8.82 6.86 -13.38
N ASN A 9 -8.19 6.09 -14.25
CA ASN A 9 -8.48 4.68 -14.44
C ASN A 9 -7.59 3.77 -13.59
N ASN A 10 -6.54 4.31 -12.99
CA ASN A 10 -5.62 3.51 -12.17
C ASN A 10 -6.09 3.50 -10.72
N PRO A 11 -6.52 2.33 -10.21
CA PRO A 11 -7.05 2.27 -8.84
C PRO A 11 -6.03 2.68 -7.78
N ARG A 12 -4.75 2.38 -7.98
CA ARG A 12 -3.73 2.70 -6.98
C ARG A 12 -3.38 4.19 -6.96
N VAL A 13 -3.52 4.90 -8.07
CA VAL A 13 -3.40 6.36 -8.07
C VAL A 13 -4.50 6.95 -7.18
N ILE A 14 -5.72 6.47 -7.32
CA ILE A 14 -6.86 6.92 -6.49
C ILE A 14 -6.61 6.58 -5.02
N ILE A 15 -6.14 5.37 -4.74
CA ILE A 15 -5.80 4.94 -3.38
C ILE A 15 -4.79 5.90 -2.75
N ILE A 16 -3.71 6.22 -3.46
CA ILE A 16 -2.67 7.13 -2.97
C ILE A 16 -3.25 8.51 -2.68
N GLN A 17 -4.06 9.05 -3.60
CA GLN A 17 -4.69 10.36 -3.42
C GLN A 17 -5.61 10.40 -2.20
N LYS A 18 -6.45 9.38 -2.03
CA LYS A 18 -7.38 9.31 -0.90
C LYS A 18 -6.65 9.17 0.43
N LEU A 19 -5.64 8.32 0.49
CA LEU A 19 -4.85 8.12 1.70
C LEU A 19 -4.04 9.37 2.05
N TYR A 20 -3.42 10.00 1.06
CA TYR A 20 -2.69 11.24 1.28
C TYR A 20 -3.59 12.32 1.87
N GLY A 21 -4.77 12.50 1.29
CA GLY A 21 -5.76 13.45 1.80
C GLY A 21 -6.16 13.16 3.23
N LYS A 22 -6.39 11.89 3.56
CA LYS A 22 -6.81 11.49 4.91
C LYS A 22 -5.70 11.65 5.95
N PHE A 23 -4.47 11.29 5.61
CA PHE A 23 -3.36 11.34 6.57
C PHE A 23 -2.79 12.75 6.78
N TYR A 24 -2.82 13.59 5.75
CA TYR A 24 -2.12 14.89 5.77
C TYR A 24 -3.02 16.09 5.53
N ASN A 25 -4.32 15.85 5.31
CA ASN A 25 -5.32 16.89 5.14
C ASN A 25 -6.63 16.42 5.80
N GLU A 26 -6.69 16.58 7.10
CA GLU A 26 -7.71 15.99 7.99
C GLU A 26 -9.16 16.38 7.67
N ASP A 27 -9.36 17.44 6.89
CA ASP A 27 -10.70 17.96 6.59
C ASP A 27 -11.40 17.22 5.44
N ASN A 28 -10.78 16.20 4.87
CA ASN A 28 -11.37 15.47 3.75
C ASN A 28 -12.30 14.36 4.23
N ASP A 29 -13.57 14.51 3.94
CA ASP A 29 -14.49 13.39 3.99
C ASP A 29 -14.11 12.38 2.93
N LEU A 30 -14.04 11.11 3.34
CA LEU A 30 -13.74 10.03 2.41
C LEU A 30 -14.98 9.72 1.58
N ASP A 31 -14.95 10.15 0.33
CA ASP A 31 -15.93 9.71 -0.65
C ASP A 31 -15.22 8.86 -1.71
N PHE A 32 -15.96 7.95 -2.32
CA PHE A 32 -15.42 7.06 -3.32
C PHE A 32 -16.22 7.23 -4.61
N PRO A 33 -15.62 7.85 -5.63
CA PRO A 33 -16.31 8.08 -6.89
C PRO A 33 -16.62 6.76 -7.59
N LYS A 34 -17.57 6.83 -8.50
CA LYS A 34 -17.93 5.69 -9.34
C LYS A 34 -16.71 5.23 -10.12
N HIS A 35 -16.32 3.95 -9.95
CA HIS A 35 -15.13 3.39 -10.57
C HIS A 35 -15.30 1.89 -10.73
N ARG A 36 -14.70 1.35 -11.79
CA ARG A 36 -14.72 -0.09 -12.07
C ARG A 36 -14.18 -0.91 -10.90
N PHE A 37 -13.15 -0.39 -10.21
CA PHE A 37 -12.51 -1.05 -9.07
C PHE A 37 -12.84 -0.39 -7.73
N LYS A 38 -14.02 0.20 -7.62
CA LYS A 38 -14.45 0.92 -6.42
C LYS A 38 -14.33 0.07 -5.15
N LYS A 39 -14.73 -1.18 -5.22
CA LYS A 39 -14.68 -2.10 -4.08
C LYS A 39 -13.25 -2.33 -3.60
N PHE A 40 -12.33 -2.55 -4.53
CA PHE A 40 -10.91 -2.72 -4.24
C PHE A 40 -10.31 -1.44 -3.65
N ILE A 41 -10.58 -0.29 -4.27
CA ILE A 41 -10.10 1.01 -3.80
C ILE A 41 -10.55 1.25 -2.36
N LYS A 42 -11.82 1.06 -2.09
CA LYS A 42 -12.41 1.27 -0.78
C LYS A 42 -11.80 0.34 0.27
N ASP A 43 -11.60 -0.93 -0.07
CA ASP A 43 -10.99 -1.91 0.82
C ASP A 43 -9.57 -1.50 1.22
N ILE A 44 -8.73 -1.14 0.25
CA ILE A 44 -7.34 -0.75 0.52
C ILE A 44 -7.29 0.55 1.34
N VAL A 45 -8.08 1.55 0.96
CA VAL A 45 -8.08 2.84 1.66
C VAL A 45 -8.55 2.67 3.12
N LEU A 46 -9.70 2.08 3.32
CA LEU A 46 -10.26 1.91 4.66
C LEU A 46 -9.41 0.97 5.51
N GLY A 47 -8.92 -0.11 4.92
CA GLY A 47 -8.07 -1.06 5.62
C GLY A 47 -6.74 -0.45 6.05
N THR A 48 -6.12 0.35 5.20
CA THR A 48 -4.86 1.04 5.52
C THR A 48 -5.05 2.03 6.66
N ILE A 49 -6.15 2.79 6.63
CA ILE A 49 -6.48 3.74 7.70
C ILE A 49 -6.72 3.01 9.03
N GLU A 50 -7.52 1.96 9.00
CA GLU A 50 -7.87 1.19 10.19
C GLU A 50 -6.64 0.56 10.83
N ARG A 51 -5.70 0.07 10.02
CA ARG A 51 -4.51 -0.65 10.48
C ARG A 51 -3.24 0.19 10.43
N ASN A 52 -3.37 1.51 10.44
CA ASN A 52 -2.23 2.42 10.31
C ASN A 52 -1.13 2.17 11.35
N GLU A 53 -1.51 1.94 12.61
CA GLU A 53 -0.53 1.69 13.68
C GLU A 53 0.22 0.38 13.48
N LEU A 54 -0.49 -0.68 13.13
CA LEU A 54 0.13 -1.97 12.84
C LEU A 54 1.08 -1.88 11.65
N ILE A 55 0.64 -1.20 10.59
CA ILE A 55 1.44 -0.99 9.38
C ILE A 55 2.73 -0.23 9.74
N ARG A 56 2.64 0.84 10.54
CA ARG A 56 3.80 1.61 10.98
C ARG A 56 4.76 0.76 11.80
N THR A 57 4.23 -0.05 12.71
CA THR A 57 5.05 -0.95 13.51
C THR A 57 5.80 -1.96 12.64
N GLU A 58 5.11 -2.53 11.65
CA GLU A 58 5.73 -3.46 10.71
C GLU A 58 6.81 -2.78 9.87
N LEU A 59 6.55 -1.59 9.37
CA LEU A 59 7.53 -0.83 8.60
C LEU A 59 8.78 -0.54 9.44
N ASP A 60 8.60 -0.04 10.65
CA ASP A 60 9.73 0.29 11.54
C ASP A 60 10.56 -0.95 11.87
N SER A 61 9.91 -2.09 12.11
CA SER A 61 10.63 -3.32 12.47
C SER A 61 11.36 -3.96 11.29
N LYS A 62 10.88 -3.77 10.05
CA LYS A 62 11.46 -4.42 8.86
C LYS A 62 12.50 -3.58 8.15
N LEU A 63 12.48 -2.26 8.32
CA LEU A 63 13.37 -1.37 7.57
C LEU A 63 14.68 -1.02 8.29
N GLY A 64 14.82 -1.42 9.57
CA GLY A 64 16.05 -1.24 10.33
C GLY A 64 16.18 0.13 10.99
N GLU A 65 17.17 0.25 11.87
CA GLU A 65 17.37 1.43 12.71
C GLU A 65 17.81 2.67 11.94
N GLU A 66 18.48 2.50 10.82
CA GLU A 66 18.93 3.62 9.97
C GLU A 66 17.80 4.28 9.20
N PHE A 67 16.63 3.64 9.16
CA PHE A 67 15.50 4.11 8.40
C PHE A 67 14.54 4.88 9.30
N VAL A 68 14.37 6.17 8.99
CA VAL A 68 13.43 7.03 9.72
C VAL A 68 12.27 7.36 8.78
N PHE A 69 11.13 6.74 9.04
CA PHE A 69 9.93 6.88 8.20
C PHE A 69 9.50 8.35 8.09
N GLU A 70 9.57 9.09 9.17
CA GLU A 70 9.17 10.49 9.23
C GLU A 70 10.01 11.41 8.35
N ASN A 71 11.21 10.99 7.98
CA ASN A 71 12.09 11.76 7.10
C ASN A 71 11.75 11.60 5.62
N LEU A 72 10.88 10.66 5.29
CA LEU A 72 10.46 10.45 3.91
C LEU A 72 9.42 11.50 3.49
N ASP A 73 9.38 11.77 2.20
CA ASP A 73 8.32 12.57 1.60
C ASP A 73 6.95 11.97 1.93
N LYS A 74 5.96 12.83 2.18
CA LYS A 74 4.62 12.38 2.60
C LYS A 74 3.92 11.48 1.58
N VAL A 75 4.09 11.75 0.30
CA VAL A 75 3.56 10.87 -0.75
C VAL A 75 4.25 9.51 -0.69
N PHE A 76 5.56 9.50 -0.52
CA PHE A 76 6.35 8.29 -0.39
C PHE A 76 5.88 7.46 0.82
N GLN A 77 5.66 8.11 1.97
CA GLN A 77 5.10 7.47 3.17
C GLN A 77 3.76 6.82 2.89
N THR A 78 2.89 7.54 2.17
CA THR A 78 1.55 7.06 1.80
C THR A 78 1.62 5.79 0.95
N ILE A 79 2.51 5.79 -0.05
CA ILE A 79 2.70 4.63 -0.93
C ILE A 79 3.19 3.42 -0.12
N LEU A 80 4.15 3.62 0.77
CA LEU A 80 4.67 2.54 1.62
C LEU A 80 3.57 1.94 2.49
N LYS A 81 2.71 2.76 3.07
CA LYS A 81 1.60 2.27 3.90
C LYS A 81 0.60 1.45 3.08
N ALA A 82 0.21 1.94 1.92
CA ALA A 82 -0.76 1.26 1.06
C ALA A 82 -0.21 -0.08 0.56
N ALA A 83 1.03 -0.09 0.08
CA ALA A 83 1.67 -1.31 -0.39
C ALA A 83 1.83 -2.33 0.74
N THR A 84 2.21 -1.88 1.94
CA THR A 84 2.34 -2.75 3.10
C THR A 84 1.01 -3.40 3.45
N TYR A 85 -0.08 -2.64 3.40
CA TYR A 85 -1.41 -3.22 3.59
C TYR A 85 -1.68 -4.34 2.58
N GLU A 86 -1.38 -4.13 1.31
CA GLU A 86 -1.59 -5.16 0.29
C GLU A 86 -0.69 -6.37 0.51
N PHE A 87 0.57 -6.17 0.90
CA PHE A 87 1.46 -7.30 1.24
C PHE A 87 0.89 -8.15 2.36
N LEU A 88 0.30 -7.53 3.38
CA LEU A 88 -0.20 -8.23 4.56
C LEU A 88 -1.59 -8.86 4.34
N TYR A 89 -2.49 -8.16 3.65
CA TYR A 89 -3.90 -8.51 3.61
C TYR A 89 -4.43 -8.93 2.24
N LYS A 90 -3.57 -8.96 1.22
CA LYS A 90 -3.92 -9.41 -0.13
C LYS A 90 -3.01 -10.55 -0.57
N PRO A 91 -3.07 -11.70 0.10
CA PRO A 91 -2.14 -12.80 -0.17
C PRO A 91 -2.29 -13.41 -1.57
N ASN A 92 -3.44 -13.22 -2.22
CA ASN A 92 -3.67 -13.66 -3.58
C ASN A 92 -2.92 -12.84 -4.64
N LEU A 93 -2.43 -11.64 -4.26
CA LEU A 93 -1.60 -10.83 -5.14
C LEU A 93 -0.13 -11.11 -4.86
N SER A 94 0.66 -11.37 -5.91
CA SER A 94 2.09 -11.63 -5.71
C SER A 94 2.83 -10.35 -5.33
N ILE A 95 3.97 -10.50 -4.67
CA ILE A 95 4.86 -9.39 -4.33
C ILE A 95 5.18 -8.57 -5.57
N ASN A 96 5.55 -9.24 -6.67
CA ASN A 96 5.95 -8.57 -7.91
C ASN A 96 4.81 -7.76 -8.52
N ILE A 97 3.58 -8.26 -8.46
CA ILE A 97 2.41 -7.53 -8.96
C ILE A 97 2.16 -6.27 -8.13
N ILE A 98 2.20 -6.40 -6.80
CA ILE A 98 1.99 -5.26 -5.92
C ILE A 98 3.05 -4.18 -6.17
N ILE A 99 4.32 -4.57 -6.24
CA ILE A 99 5.43 -3.65 -6.49
C ILE A 99 5.24 -2.94 -7.84
N LYS A 100 5.01 -3.72 -8.90
CA LYS A 100 4.83 -3.16 -10.24
C LYS A 100 3.71 -2.12 -10.27
N GLU A 101 2.57 -2.44 -9.68
CA GLU A 101 1.42 -1.54 -9.69
C GLU A 101 1.68 -0.24 -8.93
N TYR A 102 2.36 -0.31 -7.78
CA TYR A 102 2.72 0.90 -7.05
C TYR A 102 3.83 1.70 -7.72
N LEU A 103 4.78 1.06 -8.39
CA LEU A 103 5.77 1.77 -9.17
C LEU A 103 5.15 2.51 -10.34
N ASP A 104 4.27 1.86 -11.07
CA ASP A 104 3.54 2.50 -12.18
C ASP A 104 2.74 3.71 -11.69
N SER A 105 2.05 3.56 -10.56
CA SER A 105 1.25 4.64 -9.97
C SER A 105 2.11 5.78 -9.43
N SER A 106 3.27 5.45 -8.84
CA SER A 106 4.17 6.44 -8.24
C SER A 106 4.73 7.43 -9.26
N ASN A 107 4.77 7.04 -10.52
CA ASN A 107 5.25 7.90 -11.60
C ASN A 107 4.46 9.21 -11.75
N PHE A 108 3.24 9.27 -11.20
CA PHE A 108 2.45 10.50 -11.18
C PHE A 108 2.84 11.46 -10.07
N PHE A 109 3.57 10.97 -9.08
CA PHE A 109 3.86 11.71 -7.85
C PHE A 109 5.32 11.86 -7.56
N LEU A 110 6.17 10.94 -8.04
CA LEU A 110 7.58 10.87 -7.68
C LEU A 110 8.48 11.02 -8.89
N GLU A 111 9.69 11.51 -8.65
CA GLU A 111 10.75 11.57 -9.65
C GLU A 111 11.43 10.21 -9.80
N ASP A 112 12.19 10.02 -10.87
CA ASP A 112 12.84 8.74 -11.20
C ASP A 112 13.74 8.21 -10.08
N ALA A 113 14.52 9.08 -9.45
CA ALA A 113 15.39 8.68 -8.34
C ALA A 113 14.60 8.16 -7.15
N GLN A 114 13.47 8.83 -6.84
CA GLN A 114 12.56 8.41 -5.77
C GLN A 114 11.89 7.09 -6.11
N THR A 115 11.51 6.89 -7.36
CA THR A 115 10.88 5.64 -7.82
C THR A 115 11.84 4.46 -7.70
N LYS A 116 13.12 4.65 -8.02
CA LYS A 116 14.14 3.61 -7.84
C LYS A 116 14.32 3.25 -6.36
N TYR A 117 14.34 4.24 -5.50
CA TYR A 117 14.44 4.03 -4.06
C TYR A 117 13.20 3.31 -3.53
N LEU A 118 12.02 3.71 -4.00
CA LEU A 118 10.75 3.04 -3.66
C LEU A 118 10.78 1.56 -4.06
N ASN A 119 11.28 1.26 -5.26
CA ASN A 119 11.40 -0.13 -5.73
C ASN A 119 12.24 -0.96 -4.77
N ALA A 120 13.40 -0.45 -4.37
CA ALA A 120 14.29 -1.14 -3.44
C ALA A 120 13.61 -1.39 -2.08
N LEU A 121 12.91 -0.38 -1.56
CA LEU A 121 12.21 -0.50 -0.29
C LEU A 121 11.04 -1.49 -0.36
N LEU A 122 10.25 -1.42 -1.41
CA LEU A 122 9.09 -2.33 -1.58
C LEU A 122 9.54 -3.78 -1.73
N ASP A 123 10.63 -4.02 -2.47
CA ASP A 123 11.20 -5.37 -2.61
C ASP A 123 11.63 -5.92 -1.25
N ASN A 124 12.35 -5.11 -0.49
CA ASN A 124 12.81 -5.49 0.85
C ASN A 124 11.63 -5.76 1.81
N ILE A 125 10.68 -4.84 1.87
CA ILE A 125 9.50 -4.94 2.74
C ILE A 125 8.65 -6.15 2.36
N GLY A 126 8.34 -6.31 1.08
CA GLY A 126 7.49 -7.40 0.61
C GLY A 126 8.06 -8.76 0.94
N LYS A 127 9.35 -8.97 0.71
CA LYS A 127 10.02 -10.22 1.03
C LYS A 127 10.03 -10.49 2.53
N LYS A 128 10.37 -9.50 3.34
CA LYS A 128 10.42 -9.67 4.80
C LYS A 128 9.05 -9.92 5.40
N LEU A 129 8.03 -9.18 4.97
CA LEU A 129 6.68 -9.34 5.50
C LEU A 129 6.10 -10.70 5.20
N ARG A 130 6.28 -11.20 3.97
CA ARG A 130 5.67 -12.47 3.55
C ARG A 130 6.44 -13.71 3.97
N THR A 131 7.63 -13.54 4.56
CA THR A 131 8.40 -14.65 5.12
C THR A 131 8.39 -14.66 6.64
N THR A 132 7.72 -13.70 7.30
CA THR A 132 7.66 -13.62 8.76
C THR A 132 6.51 -14.44 9.34
N ASN A 133 6.65 -14.80 10.62
CA ASN A 133 5.59 -15.48 11.37
C ASN A 133 4.31 -14.65 11.45
N ALA A 134 4.43 -13.33 11.50
CA ALA A 134 3.28 -12.42 11.55
C ALA A 134 2.41 -12.56 10.30
N TRP A 135 3.01 -12.58 9.11
CA TRP A 135 2.28 -12.76 7.86
C TRP A 135 1.60 -14.13 7.79
N ILE A 136 2.32 -15.19 8.19
CA ILE A 136 1.77 -16.55 8.22
C ILE A 136 0.56 -16.61 9.15
N TRP A 137 0.65 -15.98 10.32
CA TRP A 137 -0.44 -15.95 11.29
C TRP A 137 -1.66 -15.18 10.75
N ILE A 138 -1.44 -14.03 10.12
CA ILE A 138 -2.50 -13.23 9.50
C ILE A 138 -3.20 -14.03 8.41
N ASN A 139 -2.44 -14.71 7.55
CA ASN A 139 -3.00 -15.56 6.50
C ASN A 139 -3.84 -16.71 7.07
N LYS A 140 -3.38 -17.35 8.13
CA LYS A 140 -4.15 -18.39 8.79
C LYS A 140 -5.46 -17.85 9.33
N LYS A 141 -5.48 -16.66 9.91
CA LYS A 141 -6.70 -16.01 10.39
C LYS A 141 -7.68 -15.71 9.27
N ILE A 142 -7.19 -15.19 8.16
CA ILE A 142 -8.02 -14.93 6.97
C ILE A 142 -8.61 -16.24 6.44
N PHE A 143 -7.78 -17.26 6.33
CA PHE A 143 -8.19 -18.59 5.88
C PHE A 143 -9.28 -19.18 6.77
N PHE A 144 -9.12 -19.12 8.09
CA PHE A 144 -10.13 -19.60 9.03
C PHE A 144 -11.42 -18.80 8.95
N LYS A 145 -11.36 -17.51 8.72
CA LYS A 145 -12.56 -16.67 8.53
C LYS A 145 -13.33 -17.09 7.29
N ILE A 146 -12.65 -17.42 6.21
CA ILE A 146 -13.27 -17.86 4.96
C ILE A 146 -13.96 -19.22 5.18
N ILE A 147 -13.28 -20.15 5.84
CA ILE A 147 -13.84 -21.49 6.13
C ILE A 147 -15.05 -21.42 7.05
N LYS A 148 -15.04 -20.56 8.06
CA LYS A 148 -16.15 -20.42 9.01
C LYS A 148 -17.40 -19.79 8.41
N LYS A 149 -17.30 -19.16 7.24
CA LYS A 149 -18.46 -18.60 6.54
C LYS A 149 -19.20 -19.60 5.66
N GLU A 150 -18.64 -20.76 5.48
CA GLU A 150 -19.31 -21.88 4.82
C GLU A 150 -20.06 -22.74 5.86
#